data_851e6d7ec50205bd26041fb2227125e7
#
_entry.id   851e6d7ec50205bd26041fb2227125e7
#
_cell.length_a   1.000
_cell.length_b   1.000
_cell.length_c   1.000
_cell.angle_alpha   90.00
_cell.angle_beta   90.00
_cell.angle_gamma   90.00
#
_symmetry.space_group_name_H-M   'P 1'
#
loop_
_entity.id
_entity.type
_entity.pdbx_description
1 polymer ?
#
loop_
_entity_poly.entity_id
_entity_poly.type
_entity_poly.pdbx_seq_one_letter_code
_entity_poly.pdbx_strand_id
1 'polypeptide(L)'
;MSHFVELETSMTDEDALVKALLRMGFSENQIERHAQATSLRDYFGKVSPQQANVVIRKNFSGISDLGWEKTKEGTFKSHLDLYKGKYDKPWQDKLQVNYNVEKTIKTLTKKRLRYTEDVDAEKRPRIRFSMK
;
A
#
# COMPACT_ATOMS: atom_id res chain seq x y z
N MET A 1 -11.69 21.00 4.75
CA MET A 1 -10.24 21.14 4.87
C MET A 1 -9.54 19.82 4.60
N SER A 2 -8.48 19.86 3.80
CA SER A 2 -7.69 18.67 3.49
C SER A 2 -6.59 18.52 4.54
N HIS A 3 -6.44 17.33 5.09
CA HIS A 3 -5.33 17.01 5.99
C HIS A 3 -5.09 15.51 6.00
N PHE A 4 -3.86 15.14 6.28
CA PHE A 4 -3.47 13.74 6.34
C PHE A 4 -3.91 13.11 7.65
N VAL A 5 -4.35 11.87 7.56
CA VAL A 5 -4.61 11.01 8.71
C VAL A 5 -3.50 9.96 8.74
N GLU A 6 -2.88 9.81 9.91
CA GLU A 6 -1.85 8.80 10.13
C GLU A 6 -2.49 7.54 10.68
N LEU A 7 -2.19 6.40 10.08
CA LEU A 7 -2.73 5.12 10.51
C LEU A 7 -1.60 4.10 10.62
N GLU A 8 -1.51 3.49 11.79
CA GLU A 8 -0.57 2.39 12.00
C GLU A 8 -1.02 1.18 11.18
N THR A 9 -0.05 0.47 10.61
CA THR A 9 -0.30 -0.79 9.93
C THR A 9 0.61 -1.87 10.49
N SER A 10 0.32 -3.12 10.16
CA SER A 10 1.19 -4.25 10.48
C SER A 10 2.14 -4.59 9.34
N MET A 11 2.10 -3.82 8.26
CA MET A 11 2.93 -4.08 7.09
C MET A 11 4.40 -3.76 7.38
N THR A 12 5.28 -4.70 7.07
CA THR A 12 6.72 -4.56 7.32
C THR A 12 7.57 -4.72 6.07
N ASP A 13 7.00 -5.23 4.98
CA ASP A 13 7.72 -5.59 3.77
C ASP A 13 7.42 -4.58 2.66
N GLU A 14 8.41 -3.77 2.31
CA GLU A 14 8.23 -2.72 1.31
C GLU A 14 7.90 -3.30 -0.07
N ASP A 15 8.56 -4.37 -0.47
CA ASP A 15 8.30 -4.99 -1.78
C ASP A 15 6.88 -5.51 -1.87
N ALA A 16 6.38 -6.13 -0.80
CA ALA A 16 5.00 -6.62 -0.76
C ALA A 16 4.00 -5.45 -0.81
N LEU A 17 4.31 -4.34 -0.14
CA LEU A 17 3.47 -3.14 -0.20
C LEU A 17 3.41 -2.58 -1.62
N VAL A 18 4.56 -2.47 -2.29
CA VAL A 18 4.62 -1.97 -3.66
C VAL A 18 3.81 -2.88 -4.59
N LYS A 19 3.97 -4.19 -4.48
CA LYS A 19 3.21 -5.15 -5.29
C LYS A 19 1.71 -5.06 -5.00
N ALA A 20 1.33 -4.84 -3.74
CA ALA A 20 -0.08 -4.64 -3.39
C ALA A 20 -0.65 -3.37 -4.05
N LEU A 21 0.12 -2.31 -4.10
CA LEU A 21 -0.28 -1.08 -4.79
C LEU A 21 -0.45 -1.30 -6.30
N LEU A 22 0.40 -2.13 -6.90
CA LEU A 22 0.22 -2.53 -8.30
C LEU A 22 -1.11 -3.26 -8.49
N ARG A 23 -1.48 -4.14 -7.57
CA ARG A 23 -2.78 -4.84 -7.61
C ARG A 23 -3.95 -3.87 -7.45
N MET A 24 -3.73 -2.74 -6.76
CA MET A 24 -4.76 -1.71 -6.57
C MET A 24 -4.95 -0.83 -7.81
N GLY A 25 -4.14 -1.01 -8.84
CA GLY A 25 -4.29 -0.31 -10.11
C GLY A 25 -3.22 0.73 -10.41
N PHE A 26 -2.26 0.95 -9.53
CA PHE A 26 -1.15 1.84 -9.81
C PHE A 26 -0.08 1.10 -10.61
N SER A 27 0.66 1.83 -11.45
CA SER A 27 1.77 1.25 -12.18
C SER A 27 3.09 1.51 -11.45
N GLU A 28 4.11 0.73 -11.79
CA GLU A 28 5.40 0.82 -11.10
C GLU A 28 6.03 2.21 -11.19
N ASN A 29 5.91 2.87 -12.34
CA ASN A 29 6.46 4.22 -12.52
C ASN A 29 5.65 5.31 -11.80
N GLN A 30 4.50 4.97 -11.21
CA GLN A 30 3.71 5.88 -10.39
C GLN A 30 4.03 5.77 -8.90
N ILE A 31 4.82 4.78 -8.52
CA ILE A 31 5.15 4.51 -7.12
C ILE A 31 6.60 4.90 -6.88
N GLU A 32 6.79 5.92 -6.04
CA GLU A 32 8.14 6.36 -5.64
C GLU A 32 8.59 5.58 -4.41
N ARG A 33 9.85 5.20 -4.41
CA ARG A 33 10.47 4.51 -3.27
C ARG A 33 11.68 5.33 -2.83
N HIS A 34 11.69 5.76 -1.57
CA HIS A 34 12.73 6.62 -1.03
C HIS A 34 13.36 5.94 0.19
N ALA A 35 14.69 5.84 0.19
CA ALA A 35 15.43 5.33 1.36
C ALA A 35 15.23 6.26 2.55
N GLN A 36 15.20 7.57 2.31
CA GLN A 36 14.89 8.57 3.32
C GLN A 36 13.52 9.16 3.00
N ALA A 37 12.68 9.30 4.03
CA ALA A 37 11.32 9.79 3.85
C ALA A 37 11.32 11.18 3.21
N THR A 38 10.39 11.39 2.29
CA THR A 38 10.20 12.65 1.57
C THR A 38 8.87 13.28 1.96
N SER A 39 8.79 14.60 1.82
CA SER A 39 7.58 15.36 2.18
C SER A 39 6.41 15.04 1.26
N LEU A 40 5.21 15.05 1.83
CA LEU A 40 3.96 14.82 1.11
C LEU A 40 3.26 16.17 0.86
N ARG A 41 2.47 16.24 -0.22
CA ARG A 41 1.64 17.40 -0.54
C ARG A 41 0.18 17.04 -0.37
N ASP A 42 -0.58 17.99 0.21
CA ASP A 42 -2.00 17.80 0.46
C ASP A 42 -2.85 18.03 -0.80
N TYR A 43 -4.16 18.00 -0.65
CA TYR A 43 -5.11 18.22 -1.76
C TYR A 43 -4.87 19.55 -2.48
N PHE A 44 -4.44 20.58 -1.75
CA PHE A 44 -4.19 21.90 -2.33
C PHE A 44 -2.77 22.06 -2.85
N GLY A 45 -1.96 20.99 -2.87
CA GLY A 45 -0.59 21.03 -3.33
C GLY A 45 0.40 21.62 -2.33
N LYS A 46 -0.06 21.87 -1.11
CA LYS A 46 0.77 22.45 -0.05
C LYS A 46 1.62 21.39 0.61
N VAL A 47 2.88 21.69 0.85
CA VAL A 47 3.79 20.78 1.54
C VAL A 47 3.31 20.54 2.97
N SER A 48 3.16 19.28 3.33
CA SER A 48 2.73 18.85 4.64
C SER A 48 3.94 18.49 5.51
N PRO A 49 3.83 18.54 6.84
CA PRO A 49 4.88 18.01 7.72
C PRO A 49 5.02 16.48 7.67
N GLN A 50 4.02 15.78 7.14
CA GLN A 50 4.11 14.33 6.99
C GLN A 50 5.13 13.96 5.91
N GLN A 51 5.85 12.87 6.15
CA GLN A 51 6.85 12.33 5.24
C GLN A 51 6.62 10.84 5.04
N ALA A 52 7.11 10.31 3.94
CA ALA A 52 6.95 8.89 3.66
C ALA A 52 8.08 8.34 2.79
N ASN A 53 8.24 7.03 2.82
CA ASN A 53 9.25 6.31 2.05
C ASN A 53 8.67 5.74 0.74
N VAL A 54 7.42 5.32 0.76
CA VAL A 54 6.69 4.87 -0.43
C VAL A 54 5.62 5.91 -0.71
N VAL A 55 5.63 6.49 -1.90
CA VAL A 55 4.78 7.65 -2.21
C VAL A 55 4.13 7.49 -3.57
N ILE A 56 2.85 7.81 -3.63
CA ILE A 56 2.11 7.99 -4.87
C ILE A 56 1.67 9.45 -4.92
N ARG A 57 2.14 10.19 -5.92
CA ARG A 57 1.87 11.62 -6.00
C ARG A 57 0.43 11.92 -6.40
N LYS A 58 -0.02 13.12 -6.06
CA LYS A 58 -1.38 13.60 -6.29
C LYS A 58 -1.84 13.44 -7.73
N ASN A 59 -0.97 13.66 -8.71
CA ASN A 59 -1.34 13.56 -10.12
C ASN A 59 -1.76 12.13 -10.52
N PHE A 60 -1.38 11.12 -9.76
CA PHE A 60 -1.80 9.73 -9.99
C PHE A 60 -2.93 9.32 -9.05
N SER A 61 -2.93 9.80 -7.81
CA SER A 61 -3.98 9.46 -6.85
C SER A 61 -5.27 10.25 -7.09
N GLY A 62 -5.16 11.48 -7.59
CA GLY A 62 -6.29 12.35 -7.86
C GLY A 62 -6.75 13.22 -6.68
N ILE A 63 -6.28 12.96 -5.46
CA ILE A 63 -6.70 13.69 -4.26
C ILE A 63 -5.53 14.45 -3.63
N SER A 64 -4.51 13.72 -3.23
CA SER A 64 -3.31 14.24 -2.56
C SER A 64 -2.22 13.21 -2.76
N ASP A 65 -1.01 13.51 -2.29
CA ASP A 65 0.00 12.46 -2.18
C ASP A 65 -0.49 11.40 -1.21
N LEU A 66 -0.19 10.14 -1.52
CA LEU A 66 -0.41 9.02 -0.60
C LEU A 66 0.97 8.57 -0.12
N GLY A 67 1.11 8.29 1.16
CA GLY A 67 2.41 7.92 1.69
C GLY A 67 2.36 6.80 2.71
N TRP A 68 3.43 6.03 2.73
CA TRP A 68 3.66 4.99 3.74
C TRP A 68 5.06 5.20 4.30
N GLU A 69 5.11 5.56 5.56
CA GLU A 69 6.36 5.90 6.27
C GLU A 69 6.84 4.71 7.07
N LYS A 70 8.11 4.34 6.88
CA LYS A 70 8.72 3.26 7.66
C LYS A 70 9.05 3.78 9.06
N THR A 71 8.48 3.15 10.08
CA THR A 71 8.69 3.52 11.47
C THR A 71 9.96 2.85 12.03
N LYS A 72 10.34 3.26 13.24
CA LYS A 72 11.50 2.67 13.94
C LYS A 72 11.29 1.18 14.22
N GLU A 73 10.04 0.78 14.41
CA GLU A 73 9.68 -0.62 14.65
C GLU A 73 9.71 -1.46 13.39
N GLY A 74 9.92 -0.84 12.23
CA GLY A 74 9.97 -1.54 10.96
C GLY A 74 8.61 -1.72 10.27
N THR A 75 7.54 -1.25 10.88
CA THR A 75 6.21 -1.25 10.27
C THR A 75 6.02 0.00 9.42
N PHE A 76 5.03 -0.01 8.53
CA PHE A 76 4.67 1.17 7.77
C PHE A 76 3.47 1.87 8.39
N LYS A 77 3.58 3.19 8.51
CA LYS A 77 2.48 4.07 8.90
C LYS A 77 1.95 4.72 7.65
N SER A 78 0.64 4.60 7.39
CA SER A 78 0.04 5.24 6.23
C SER A 78 -0.30 6.69 6.52
N HIS A 79 -0.08 7.55 5.53
CA HIS A 79 -0.47 8.96 5.55
C HIS A 79 -1.42 9.16 4.37
N LEU A 80 -2.70 9.24 4.65
CA LEU A 80 -3.75 9.34 3.64
C LEU A 80 -4.63 10.53 3.93
N ASP A 81 -5.01 11.26 2.88
CA ASP A 81 -5.97 12.33 3.00
C ASP A 81 -7.35 11.75 2.72
N LEU A 82 -8.22 11.78 3.71
CA LEU A 82 -9.56 11.21 3.61
C LEU A 82 -10.56 12.15 2.91
N TYR A 83 -10.09 13.29 2.42
CA TYR A 83 -10.93 14.24 1.71
C TYR A 83 -11.59 13.55 0.50
N LYS A 84 -12.89 13.72 0.32
CA LYS A 84 -13.71 13.08 -0.71
C LYS A 84 -13.84 11.56 -0.58
N GLY A 85 -13.34 10.96 0.49
CA GLY A 85 -13.59 9.54 0.81
C GLY A 85 -13.04 8.51 -0.14
N LYS A 86 -12.11 8.87 -1.05
CA LYS A 86 -11.59 7.92 -2.04
C LYS A 86 -10.68 6.85 -1.41
N TYR A 87 -9.86 7.26 -0.43
CA TYR A 87 -8.91 6.37 0.24
C TYR A 87 -9.38 6.08 1.65
N ASP A 88 -10.61 5.66 1.76
CA ASP A 88 -11.33 5.39 2.99
C ASP A 88 -10.97 4.00 3.56
N LYS A 89 -11.65 3.61 4.64
CA LYS A 89 -11.40 2.34 5.28
C LYS A 89 -11.57 1.13 4.33
N PRO A 90 -12.62 1.04 3.49
CA PRO A 90 -12.72 -0.05 2.53
C PRO A 90 -11.53 -0.15 1.57
N TRP A 91 -11.03 0.99 1.07
CA TRP A 91 -9.86 1.00 0.20
C TRP A 91 -8.61 0.51 0.95
N GLN A 92 -8.43 0.97 2.19
CA GLN A 92 -7.31 0.58 3.03
C GLN A 92 -7.37 -0.92 3.37
N ASP A 93 -8.54 -1.45 3.67
CA ASP A 93 -8.73 -2.87 3.93
C ASP A 93 -8.39 -3.71 2.69
N LYS A 94 -8.78 -3.23 1.51
CA LYS A 94 -8.46 -3.90 0.26
C LYS A 94 -6.95 -3.91 0.01
N LEU A 95 -6.27 -2.81 0.31
CA LEU A 95 -4.81 -2.77 0.22
C LEU A 95 -4.18 -3.80 1.17
N GLN A 96 -4.66 -3.89 2.40
CA GLN A 96 -4.15 -4.85 3.38
C GLN A 96 -4.34 -6.28 2.89
N VAL A 97 -5.49 -6.60 2.32
CA VAL A 97 -5.76 -7.93 1.75
C VAL A 97 -4.76 -8.24 0.63
N ASN A 98 -4.55 -7.30 -0.28
CA ASN A 98 -3.59 -7.48 -1.38
C ASN A 98 -2.15 -7.60 -0.87
N TYR A 99 -1.80 -6.86 0.17
CA TYR A 99 -0.51 -6.99 0.84
C TYR A 99 -0.33 -8.41 1.41
N ASN A 100 -1.35 -8.90 2.10
CA ASN A 100 -1.29 -10.26 2.68
C ASN A 100 -1.12 -11.32 1.60
N VAL A 101 -1.79 -11.15 0.45
CA VAL A 101 -1.63 -12.03 -0.70
C VAL A 101 -0.17 -12.03 -1.17
N GLU A 102 0.42 -10.86 -1.34
CA GLU A 102 1.81 -10.75 -1.81
C GLU A 102 2.80 -11.34 -0.80
N LYS A 103 2.58 -11.14 0.49
CA LYS A 103 3.41 -11.76 1.54
C LYS A 103 3.31 -13.28 1.48
N THR A 104 2.12 -13.81 1.29
CA THR A 104 1.91 -15.26 1.17
C THR A 104 2.62 -15.81 -0.06
N ILE A 105 2.49 -15.15 -1.21
CA ILE A 105 3.18 -15.56 -2.44
C ILE A 105 4.69 -15.56 -2.22
N LYS A 106 5.22 -14.50 -1.60
CA LYS A 106 6.65 -14.41 -1.31
C LYS A 106 7.14 -15.57 -0.45
N THR A 107 6.36 -15.94 0.58
CA THR A 107 6.68 -17.07 1.46
C THR A 107 6.64 -18.39 0.70
N LEU A 108 5.60 -18.62 -0.10
CA LEU A 108 5.45 -19.84 -0.89
C LEU A 108 6.57 -19.98 -1.92
N THR A 109 6.91 -18.90 -2.60
CA THR A 109 8.00 -18.87 -3.58
C THR A 109 9.34 -19.19 -2.90
N LYS A 110 9.59 -18.60 -1.74
CA LYS A 110 10.81 -18.85 -0.97
C LYS A 110 10.91 -20.30 -0.54
N LYS A 111 9.79 -20.94 -0.22
CA LYS A 111 9.73 -22.34 0.16
C LYS A 111 9.60 -23.29 -1.04
N ARG A 112 9.57 -22.75 -2.25
CA ARG A 112 9.42 -23.50 -3.51
C ARG A 112 8.13 -24.30 -3.55
N LEU A 113 7.06 -23.78 -2.95
CA LEU A 113 5.74 -24.40 -2.99
C LEU A 113 4.98 -23.90 -4.21
N ARG A 114 4.18 -24.79 -4.80
CA ARG A 114 3.29 -24.40 -5.90
C ARG A 114 2.04 -23.76 -5.35
N TYR A 115 1.53 -22.78 -6.05
CA TYR A 115 0.30 -22.12 -5.67
C TYR A 115 -0.50 -21.70 -6.89
N THR A 116 -1.79 -21.50 -6.69
CA THR A 116 -2.66 -20.88 -7.68
C THR A 116 -3.38 -19.71 -7.03
N GLU A 117 -3.69 -18.70 -7.82
CA GLU A 117 -4.46 -17.53 -7.39
C GLU A 117 -5.83 -17.57 -8.04
N ASP A 118 -6.85 -17.27 -7.26
CA ASP A 118 -8.20 -17.07 -7.79
C ASP A 118 -8.90 -16.04 -6.92
N VAL A 119 -10.20 -15.87 -7.14
CA VAL A 119 -11.02 -15.01 -6.30
C VAL A 119 -12.16 -15.83 -5.73
N ASP A 120 -12.59 -15.49 -4.53
CA ASP A 120 -13.74 -16.13 -3.92
C ASP A 120 -15.05 -15.54 -4.48
N ALA A 121 -16.19 -16.01 -3.95
CA ALA A 121 -17.51 -15.57 -4.40
C ALA A 121 -17.72 -14.06 -4.21
N GLU A 122 -16.99 -13.45 -3.29
CA GLU A 122 -17.06 -12.00 -3.01
C GLU A 122 -15.97 -11.22 -3.74
N LYS A 123 -15.30 -11.87 -4.71
CA LYS A 123 -14.21 -11.31 -5.51
C LYS A 123 -12.98 -10.91 -4.70
N ARG A 124 -12.77 -11.53 -3.53
CA ARG A 124 -11.55 -11.32 -2.74
C ARG A 124 -10.45 -12.25 -3.26
N PRO A 125 -9.21 -11.74 -3.36
CA PRO A 125 -8.08 -12.59 -3.76
C PRO A 125 -7.89 -13.75 -2.79
N ARG A 126 -7.59 -14.92 -3.33
CA ARG A 126 -7.23 -16.05 -2.47
C ARG A 126 -6.14 -16.88 -3.13
N ILE A 127 -5.34 -17.52 -2.28
CA ILE A 127 -4.23 -18.34 -2.72
C ILE A 127 -4.47 -19.77 -2.26
N ARG A 128 -4.31 -20.69 -3.19
CA ARG A 128 -4.33 -22.13 -2.88
C ARG A 128 -2.96 -22.68 -3.19
N PHE A 129 -2.41 -23.46 -2.28
CA PHE A 129 -1.13 -24.10 -2.48
C PHE A 129 -1.23 -25.58 -2.23
N SER A 130 -0.32 -26.31 -2.86
CA SER A 130 -0.22 -27.76 -2.64
C SER A 130 1.19 -28.09 -2.19
N MET A 131 1.27 -28.96 -1.23
CA MET A 131 2.54 -29.56 -0.81
C MET A 131 2.78 -30.79 -1.66
N LYS A 132 3.96 -30.85 -2.22
CA LYS A 132 4.34 -31.99 -3.03
C LYS A 132 5.44 -32.76 -2.34
#